data_8fa96c8ed740e0258bb597798324b840
#
_entry.id   8fa96c8ed740e0258bb597798324b840
#
_cell.length_a   1.000
_cell.length_b   1.000
_cell.length_c   1.000
_cell.angle_alpha   90.00
_cell.angle_beta   90.00
_cell.angle_gamma   90.00
#
_symmetry.space_group_name_H-M   'P 1'
#
loop_
_entity.id
_entity.type
_entity.pdbx_description
1 polymer ?
#
loop_
_entity_poly.entity_id
_entity_poly.type
_entity_poly.pdbx_seq_one_letter_code
_entity_poly.pdbx_strand_id
1 'polypeptide(L)'
;MHMNIDHARVRRESLRWIIILALNNARPVGAYEGVILSIAQSEYPDATPLELRRELDYLAGRELVKLDKEPGGRWHAALTRTGTDVAEYTVDCEPGIARPAKYW
;
A
#
# COMPACT_ATOMS: atom_id res chain seq x y z
N MET A 1 14.44 -10.49 -29.28
CA MET A 1 14.37 -10.73 -27.83
C MET A 1 13.02 -10.26 -27.33
N HIS A 2 12.32 -11.10 -26.64
CA HIS A 2 11.05 -10.70 -26.02
C HIS A 2 11.28 -10.33 -24.56
N MET A 3 10.79 -9.15 -24.19
CA MET A 3 10.76 -8.76 -22.80
C MET A 3 9.37 -9.08 -22.27
N ASN A 4 9.29 -10.03 -21.35
CA ASN A 4 8.02 -10.33 -20.68
C ASN A 4 7.81 -9.37 -19.52
N ILE A 5 6.73 -8.58 -19.62
CA ILE A 5 6.34 -7.71 -18.54
C ILE A 5 5.17 -8.37 -17.81
N ASP A 6 5.36 -8.63 -16.52
CA ASP A 6 4.28 -9.13 -15.68
C ASP A 6 3.47 -7.93 -15.17
N HIS A 7 2.44 -7.58 -15.93
CA HIS A 7 1.60 -6.42 -15.60
C HIS A 7 0.88 -6.59 -14.26
N ALA A 8 0.48 -7.81 -13.91
CA ALA A 8 -0.17 -8.07 -12.64
C ALA A 8 0.77 -7.81 -11.46
N ARG A 9 2.02 -8.22 -11.58
CA ARG A 9 3.04 -7.96 -10.57
C ARG A 9 3.33 -6.46 -10.43
N VAL A 10 3.49 -5.76 -11.55
CA VAL A 10 3.71 -4.32 -11.54
C VAL A 10 2.56 -3.61 -10.82
N ARG A 11 1.33 -4.02 -11.14
CA ARG A 11 0.13 -3.44 -10.51
C ARG A 11 0.11 -3.68 -9.00
N ARG A 12 0.38 -4.92 -8.55
CA ARG A 12 0.42 -5.23 -7.12
C ARG A 12 1.45 -4.39 -6.39
N GLU A 13 2.66 -4.32 -6.93
CA GLU A 13 3.75 -3.58 -6.28
C GLU A 13 3.47 -2.08 -6.26
N SER A 14 2.87 -1.56 -7.31
CA SER A 14 2.47 -0.14 -7.38
C SER A 14 1.35 0.18 -6.39
N LEU A 15 0.34 -0.70 -6.28
CA LEU A 15 -0.75 -0.50 -5.31
C LEU A 15 -0.21 -0.48 -3.88
N ARG A 16 0.74 -1.35 -3.56
CA ARG A 16 1.36 -1.39 -2.23
C ARG A 16 2.04 -0.06 -1.91
N TRP A 17 2.75 0.51 -2.87
CA TRP A 17 3.39 1.82 -2.69
C TRP A 17 2.36 2.93 -2.54
N ILE A 18 1.29 2.92 -3.33
CA ILE A 18 0.19 3.89 -3.22
C ILE A 18 -0.44 3.84 -1.82
N ILE A 19 -0.67 2.64 -1.29
CA ILE A 19 -1.23 2.46 0.05
C ILE A 19 -0.29 3.07 1.10
N ILE A 20 0.99 2.80 1.00
CA ILE A 20 1.99 3.33 1.95
C ILE A 20 1.98 4.87 1.91
N LEU A 21 1.95 5.47 0.72
CA LEU A 21 1.90 6.93 0.58
C LEU A 21 0.61 7.51 1.16
N ALA A 22 -0.53 6.88 0.86
CA ALA A 22 -1.82 7.33 1.39
C ALA A 22 -1.81 7.32 2.92
N LEU A 23 -1.31 6.24 3.52
CA LEU A 23 -1.26 6.11 4.97
C LEU A 23 -0.22 7.03 5.60
N ASN A 24 0.87 7.33 4.90
CA ASN A 24 1.84 8.30 5.38
C ASN A 24 1.21 9.70 5.49
N ASN A 25 0.41 10.07 4.49
CA ASN A 25 -0.32 11.33 4.53
C ASN A 25 -1.42 11.36 5.59
N ALA A 26 -1.93 10.21 6.00
CA ALA A 26 -3.00 10.09 6.99
C ALA A 26 -2.49 9.95 8.43
N ARG A 27 -1.17 9.98 8.63
CA ARG A 27 -0.60 9.84 9.97
C ARG A 27 -1.02 10.99 10.89
N PRO A 28 -1.17 10.73 12.18
CA PRO A 28 -1.03 9.43 12.86
C PRO A 28 -2.31 8.61 12.88
N VAL A 29 -3.41 9.13 12.37
CA VAL A 29 -4.74 8.53 12.52
C VAL A 29 -4.94 7.30 11.65
N GLY A 30 -4.29 7.24 10.47
CA GLY A 30 -4.57 6.21 9.49
C GLY A 30 -5.82 6.52 8.68
N ALA A 31 -6.32 5.53 7.96
CA ALA A 31 -7.48 5.72 7.09
C ALA A 31 -8.30 4.44 6.96
N TYR A 32 -9.59 4.60 6.71
CA TYR A 32 -10.46 3.48 6.34
C TYR A 32 -10.25 3.09 4.89
N GLU A 33 -10.52 1.84 4.57
CA GLU A 33 -10.29 1.27 3.24
C GLU A 33 -10.98 2.03 2.11
N GLY A 34 -12.15 2.62 2.37
CA GLY A 34 -12.86 3.39 1.35
C GLY A 34 -12.07 4.61 0.87
N VAL A 35 -11.40 5.30 1.79
CA VAL A 35 -10.53 6.43 1.45
C VAL A 35 -9.32 5.95 0.66
N ILE A 36 -8.69 4.88 1.12
CA ILE A 36 -7.52 4.30 0.46
C ILE A 36 -7.90 3.82 -0.95
N LEU A 37 -9.06 3.19 -1.09
CA LEU A 37 -9.56 2.73 -2.38
C LEU A 37 -9.75 3.89 -3.35
N SER A 38 -10.32 5.00 -2.89
CA SER A 38 -10.51 6.19 -3.73
C SER A 38 -9.17 6.72 -4.24
N ILE A 39 -8.15 6.73 -3.40
CA ILE A 39 -6.81 7.14 -3.81
C ILE A 39 -6.22 6.16 -4.83
N ALA A 40 -6.35 4.86 -4.57
CA ALA A 40 -5.88 3.83 -5.50
C ALA A 40 -6.57 3.94 -6.87
N GLN A 41 -7.85 4.27 -6.88
CA GLN A 41 -8.64 4.41 -8.11
C GLN A 41 -8.24 5.64 -8.94
N SER A 42 -7.50 6.59 -8.38
CA SER A 42 -6.94 7.68 -9.17
C SER A 42 -5.86 7.18 -10.13
N GLU A 43 -5.18 6.09 -9.77
CA GLU A 43 -4.15 5.45 -10.62
C GLU A 43 -4.74 4.26 -11.39
N TYR A 44 -5.56 3.47 -10.73
CA TYR A 44 -6.17 2.26 -11.28
C TYR A 44 -7.69 2.36 -11.09
N PRO A 45 -8.41 2.99 -12.06
CA PRO A 45 -9.84 3.24 -11.91
C PRO A 45 -10.69 2.00 -11.69
N ASP A 46 -10.20 0.83 -12.12
CA ASP A 46 -10.88 -0.46 -11.96
C ASP A 46 -10.51 -1.20 -10.66
N ALA A 47 -9.74 -0.58 -9.78
CA ALA A 47 -9.38 -1.20 -8.51
C ALA A 47 -10.62 -1.52 -7.68
N THR A 48 -10.64 -2.72 -7.10
CA THR A 48 -11.79 -3.20 -6.32
C THR A 48 -11.44 -3.27 -4.84
N PRO A 49 -12.45 -3.29 -3.95
CA PRO A 49 -12.21 -3.52 -2.52
C PRO A 49 -11.45 -4.82 -2.25
N LEU A 50 -11.74 -5.89 -2.98
CA LEU A 50 -11.06 -7.16 -2.80
C LEU A 50 -9.58 -7.06 -3.14
N GLU A 51 -9.25 -6.42 -4.25
CA GLU A 51 -7.87 -6.20 -4.64
C GLU A 51 -7.12 -5.38 -3.59
N LEU A 52 -7.74 -4.30 -3.11
CA LEU A 52 -7.14 -3.46 -2.08
C LEU A 52 -6.89 -4.25 -0.79
N ARG A 53 -7.87 -5.05 -0.36
CA ARG A 53 -7.74 -5.85 0.87
C ARG A 53 -6.61 -6.87 0.78
N ARG A 54 -6.40 -7.46 -0.40
CA ARG A 54 -5.26 -8.37 -0.62
C ARG A 54 -3.93 -7.66 -0.39
N GLU A 55 -3.80 -6.45 -0.89
CA GLU A 55 -2.55 -5.70 -0.71
C GLU A 55 -2.39 -5.17 0.72
N LEU A 56 -3.48 -4.81 1.38
CA LEU A 56 -3.44 -4.46 2.80
C LEU A 56 -2.98 -5.67 3.65
N ASP A 57 -3.51 -6.86 3.38
CA ASP A 57 -3.06 -8.08 4.06
C ASP A 57 -1.59 -8.38 3.80
N TYR A 58 -1.12 -8.17 2.58
CA TYR A 58 0.29 -8.33 2.25
C TYR A 58 1.16 -7.40 3.10
N LEU A 59 0.79 -6.12 3.16
CA LEU A 59 1.55 -5.13 3.91
C LEU A 59 1.50 -5.40 5.41
N ALA A 60 0.38 -5.85 5.92
CA ALA A 60 0.25 -6.23 7.33
C ALA A 60 1.11 -7.46 7.65
N GLY A 61 1.16 -8.44 6.74
CA GLY A 61 2.02 -9.61 6.89
C GLY A 61 3.51 -9.25 6.89
N ARG A 62 3.88 -8.14 6.24
CA ARG A 62 5.24 -7.60 6.26
C ARG A 62 5.48 -6.63 7.43
N GLU A 63 4.49 -6.46 8.29
CA GLU A 63 4.57 -5.58 9.46
C GLU A 63 4.77 -4.10 9.11
N LEU A 64 4.36 -3.70 7.91
CA LEU A 64 4.42 -2.31 7.46
C LEU A 64 3.15 -1.55 7.78
N VAL A 65 2.03 -2.26 7.93
CA VAL A 65 0.71 -1.71 8.18
C VAL A 65 0.07 -2.47 9.33
N LYS A 66 -0.62 -1.73 10.20
CA LYS A 66 -1.47 -2.29 11.23
C LYS A 66 -2.91 -2.22 10.74
N LEU A 67 -3.56 -3.39 10.66
CA LEU A 67 -4.96 -3.49 10.23
C LEU A 67 -5.87 -3.67 11.43
N ASP A 68 -7.00 -2.96 11.41
CA ASP A 68 -8.12 -3.17 12.30
C ASP A 68 -9.33 -3.57 11.44
N LYS A 69 -9.66 -4.86 11.48
CA LYS A 69 -10.81 -5.41 10.77
C LYS A 69 -12.01 -5.32 11.69
N GLU A 70 -12.74 -4.22 11.63
CA GLU A 70 -13.82 -3.91 12.55
C GLU A 70 -14.99 -4.90 12.42
N PRO A 71 -15.73 -5.14 13.51
CA PRO A 71 -16.87 -6.07 13.47
C PRO A 71 -17.93 -5.70 12.45
N GLY A 72 -18.08 -4.41 12.12
CA GLY A 72 -19.00 -3.95 11.08
C GLY A 72 -18.55 -4.22 9.65
N GLY A 73 -17.37 -4.79 9.45
CA GLY A 73 -16.84 -5.16 8.14
C GLY A 73 -15.91 -4.13 7.52
N ARG A 74 -15.78 -2.93 8.09
CA ARG A 74 -14.84 -1.92 7.60
C ARG A 74 -13.42 -2.24 8.07
N TRP A 75 -12.46 -2.03 7.18
CA TRP A 75 -11.05 -2.16 7.52
C TRP A 75 -10.43 -0.78 7.70
N HIS A 76 -9.76 -0.59 8.82
CA HIS A 76 -8.96 0.59 9.10
C HIS A 76 -7.48 0.20 9.06
N ALA A 77 -6.66 1.06 8.48
CA ALA A 77 -5.22 0.81 8.36
C ALA A 77 -4.41 2.02 8.81
N ALA A 78 -3.26 1.76 9.40
CA ALA A 78 -2.30 2.79 9.76
C ALA A 78 -0.89 2.23 9.55
N LEU A 79 0.08 3.09 9.24
CA LEU A 79 1.46 2.65 9.13
C LEU A 79 2.01 2.27 10.51
N THR A 80 2.82 1.20 10.51
CA THR A 80 3.68 0.90 11.66
C THR A 80 4.88 1.85 11.63
N ARG A 81 5.73 1.77 12.66
CA ARG A 81 7.00 2.48 12.65
C ARG A 81 7.82 2.14 11.40
N THR A 82 7.96 0.85 11.11
CA THR A 82 8.70 0.39 9.94
C THR A 82 8.06 0.88 8.65
N GLY A 83 6.74 0.84 8.55
CA GLY A 83 6.04 1.37 7.38
C GLY A 83 6.29 2.86 7.17
N THR A 84 6.31 3.63 8.24
CA THR A 84 6.66 5.05 8.18
C THR A 84 8.09 5.25 7.69
N ASP A 85 9.03 4.44 8.21
CA ASP A 85 10.43 4.53 7.80
C ASP A 85 10.61 4.20 6.31
N VAL A 86 9.85 3.23 5.79
CA VAL A 86 9.86 2.93 4.36
C VAL A 86 9.30 4.10 3.55
N ALA A 87 8.19 4.70 4.01
CA ALA A 87 7.58 5.85 3.33
C ALA A 87 8.51 7.05 3.27
N GLU A 88 9.30 7.25 4.32
CA GLU A 88 10.20 8.40 4.45
C GLU A 88 11.64 8.14 3.97
N TYR A 89 11.92 6.95 3.43
CA TYR A 89 13.24 6.59 2.92
C TYR A 89 14.34 6.56 4.00
N THR A 90 13.97 6.31 5.24
CA THR A 90 14.97 6.19 6.33
C THR A 90 15.52 4.78 6.46
N VAL A 91 14.87 3.80 5.84
CA VAL A 91 15.36 2.42 5.74
C VAL A 91 15.20 1.94 4.31
N ASP A 92 15.89 0.86 3.97
CA ASP A 92 15.73 0.21 2.67
C ASP A 92 14.34 -0.41 2.54
N CYS A 93 13.84 -0.44 1.31
CA CYS A 93 12.58 -1.09 0.99
C CYS A 93 12.86 -2.46 0.40
N GLU A 94 12.33 -3.50 1.04
CA GLU A 94 12.44 -4.87 0.55
C GLU A 94 11.72 -5.04 -0.80
N PRO A 95 12.13 -6.02 -1.63
CA PRO A 95 11.42 -6.31 -2.87
C PRO A 95 9.93 -6.58 -2.63
N GLY A 96 9.12 -6.28 -3.62
CA GLY A 96 7.68 -6.49 -3.58
C GLY A 96 6.86 -5.21 -3.47
N ILE A 97 7.52 -4.07 -3.32
CA ILE A 97 6.88 -2.74 -3.25
C ILE A 97 7.60 -1.82 -4.24
N ALA A 98 6.82 -1.16 -5.09
CA ALA A 98 7.37 -0.29 -6.14
C ALA A 98 7.70 1.10 -5.59
N ARG A 99 8.50 1.17 -4.52
CA ARG A 99 9.02 2.44 -4.03
C ARG A 99 10.01 3.01 -5.04
N PRO A 100 9.77 4.23 -5.55
CA PRO A 100 10.72 4.85 -6.48
C PRO A 100 12.11 4.98 -5.87
N ALA A 101 13.13 4.89 -6.72
CA ALA A 101 14.49 5.10 -6.26
C ALA A 101 14.67 6.53 -5.75
N LYS A 102 15.41 6.67 -4.67
CA LYS A 102 15.75 7.98 -4.12
C LYS A 102 16.72 8.67 -5.05
N TYR A 103 16.40 9.90 -5.43
CA TYR A 103 17.21 10.67 -6.36
C TYR A 103 17.62 12.05 -5.82
N TRP A 104 17.34 12.29 -4.56
CA TRP A 104 17.67 13.56 -3.89
C TRP A 104 18.73 13.39 -2.82
#